data_258b6f757a969924ecbd70bb21a6a8bc
#
_entry.id   258b6f757a969924ecbd70bb21a6a8bc
#
_cell.length_a   1.000
_cell.length_b   1.000
_cell.length_c   1.000
_cell.angle_alpha   90.00
_cell.angle_beta   90.00
_cell.angle_gamma   90.00
#
_symmetry.space_group_name_H-M   'P 1'
#
loop_
_entity.id
_entity.type
_entity.pdbx_description
1 polymer ?
#
loop_
_entity_poly.entity_id
_entity_poly.type
_entity_poly.pdbx_seq_one_letter_code
_entity_poly.pdbx_strand_id
1 'polypeptide(L)'
;TPKQSEQDYDRRRGSARKRGYSSKWDKASVAFLRKHRVCKACEAVGILQASQVTDHIVPHKGDMGLFWDRTNWQACCRWHHNVVKQMLEREFLAGSVGRLDLNLTSRAALDLASRLRV
;
A
#
# COMPACT_ATOMS: atom_id res chain seq x y z
N THR A 1 -24.41 20.16 -0.34
CA THR A 1 -24.23 19.58 1.01
C THR A 1 -22.99 18.68 1.02
N PRO A 2 -22.36 18.47 2.19
CA PRO A 2 -21.22 17.55 2.28
C PRO A 2 -21.54 16.15 1.76
N LYS A 3 -22.71 15.64 2.05
CA LYS A 3 -23.17 14.33 1.55
C LYS A 3 -23.23 14.29 0.02
N GLN A 4 -23.70 15.35 -0.58
CA GLN A 4 -23.80 15.47 -2.04
C GLN A 4 -22.42 15.52 -2.70
N SER A 5 -21.50 16.26 -2.08
CA SER A 5 -20.11 16.35 -2.57
C SER A 5 -19.41 15.00 -2.51
N GLU A 6 -19.62 14.24 -1.43
CA GLU A 6 -19.07 12.89 -1.30
C GLU A 6 -19.62 11.95 -2.36
N GLN A 7 -20.93 12.00 -2.61
CA GLN A 7 -21.57 11.19 -3.65
C GLN A 7 -21.04 11.53 -5.04
N ASP A 8 -20.87 12.82 -5.34
CA ASP A 8 -20.34 13.27 -6.63
C ASP A 8 -18.89 12.84 -6.81
N TYR A 9 -18.08 12.92 -5.76
CA TYR A 9 -16.71 12.47 -5.76
C TYR A 9 -16.62 10.96 -6.03
N ASP A 10 -17.44 10.17 -5.33
CA ASP A 10 -17.48 8.73 -5.49
C ASP A 10 -17.94 8.32 -6.89
N ARG A 11 -18.89 9.02 -7.47
CA ARG A 11 -19.32 8.76 -8.84
C ARG A 11 -18.20 8.97 -9.85
N ARG A 12 -17.43 10.04 -9.71
CA ARG A 12 -16.31 10.34 -10.60
C ARG A 12 -15.17 9.36 -10.49
N ARG A 13 -14.90 8.89 -9.27
CA ARG A 13 -13.83 7.90 -9.01
C ARG A 13 -14.28 6.47 -9.28
N GLY A 14 -15.58 6.23 -9.31
CA GLY A 14 -16.14 4.90 -9.17
C GLY A 14 -16.14 4.45 -7.70
N SER A 15 -17.01 3.53 -7.36
CA SER A 15 -17.06 2.98 -5.99
C SER A 15 -15.80 2.17 -5.70
N ALA A 16 -15.53 1.93 -4.42
CA ALA A 16 -14.42 1.07 -3.99
C ALA A 16 -14.53 -0.31 -4.64
N ARG A 17 -15.73 -0.86 -4.75
CA ARG A 17 -15.97 -2.15 -5.40
C ARG A 17 -15.59 -2.13 -6.87
N LYS A 18 -15.94 -1.06 -7.60
CA LYS A 18 -15.59 -0.91 -9.02
C LYS A 18 -14.09 -0.77 -9.22
N ARG A 19 -13.37 -0.24 -8.21
CA ARG A 19 -11.92 -0.12 -8.25
C ARG A 19 -11.19 -1.38 -7.80
N GLY A 20 -11.91 -2.49 -7.56
CA GLY A 20 -11.34 -3.77 -7.18
C GLY A 20 -11.41 -4.09 -5.69
N TYR A 21 -11.83 -3.15 -4.84
CA TYR A 21 -11.92 -3.34 -3.38
C TYR A 21 -13.26 -3.98 -3.02
N SER A 22 -13.44 -5.22 -3.44
CA SER A 22 -14.64 -6.02 -3.22
C SER A 22 -14.42 -7.01 -2.07
N SER A 23 -15.46 -7.80 -1.75
CA SER A 23 -15.33 -8.90 -0.80
C SER A 23 -14.31 -9.94 -1.27
N LYS A 24 -14.14 -10.11 -2.57
CA LYS A 24 -13.11 -10.97 -3.15
C LYS A 24 -11.72 -10.47 -2.77
N TRP A 25 -11.49 -9.16 -2.83
CA TRP A 25 -10.23 -8.55 -2.40
C TRP A 25 -10.01 -8.74 -0.91
N ASP A 26 -11.05 -8.53 -0.10
CA ASP A 26 -10.94 -8.70 1.36
C ASP A 26 -10.47 -10.11 1.71
N LYS A 27 -11.05 -11.13 1.06
CA LYS A 27 -10.65 -12.52 1.26
C LYS A 27 -9.21 -12.77 0.82
N ALA A 28 -8.82 -12.24 -0.33
CA ALA A 28 -7.47 -12.41 -0.85
C ALA A 28 -6.45 -11.74 0.06
N SER A 29 -6.74 -10.54 0.54
CA SER A 29 -5.89 -9.79 1.46
C SER A 29 -5.70 -10.53 2.78
N VAL A 30 -6.78 -11.03 3.38
CA VAL A 30 -6.70 -11.80 4.63
C VAL A 30 -5.85 -13.05 4.43
N ALA A 31 -6.05 -13.78 3.33
CA ALA A 31 -5.26 -14.98 3.03
C ALA A 31 -3.78 -14.65 2.86
N PHE A 32 -3.47 -13.54 2.18
CA PHE A 32 -2.10 -13.09 2.01
C PHE A 32 -1.43 -12.75 3.35
N LEU A 33 -2.13 -12.00 4.21
CA LEU A 33 -1.59 -11.61 5.52
C LEU A 33 -1.43 -12.80 6.45
N ARG A 34 -2.22 -13.85 6.30
CA ARG A 34 -2.04 -15.10 7.07
C ARG A 34 -0.75 -15.82 6.71
N LYS A 35 -0.29 -15.69 5.48
CA LYS A 35 0.98 -16.26 5.02
C LYS A 35 2.16 -15.33 5.29
N HIS A 36 1.91 -14.03 5.46
CA HIS A 36 2.92 -13.00 5.68
C HIS A 36 2.56 -12.20 6.93
N ARG A 37 2.74 -12.81 8.10
CA ARG A 37 2.22 -12.30 9.37
C ARG A 37 2.97 -11.12 9.94
N VAL A 38 4.18 -10.89 9.48
CA VAL A 38 5.05 -9.85 10.01
C VAL A 38 5.24 -8.76 8.95
N CYS A 39 5.19 -7.49 9.40
CA CYS A 39 5.55 -6.37 8.53
C CYS A 39 6.97 -6.57 8.01
N LYS A 40 7.12 -6.70 6.70
CA LYS A 40 8.43 -7.02 6.12
C LYS A 40 9.44 -5.89 6.30
N ALA A 41 8.97 -4.65 6.34
CA ALA A 41 9.85 -3.49 6.53
C ALA A 41 10.35 -3.39 7.98
N CYS A 42 9.48 -3.68 8.95
CA CYS A 42 9.88 -3.74 10.35
C CYS A 42 10.88 -4.88 10.58
N GLU A 43 10.59 -6.05 10.00
CA GLU A 43 11.48 -7.21 10.11
C GLU A 43 12.88 -6.90 9.56
N ALA A 44 12.95 -6.15 8.45
CA ALA A 44 14.23 -5.78 7.84
C ALA A 44 15.13 -4.96 8.77
N VAL A 45 14.56 -4.28 9.77
CA VAL A 45 15.31 -3.50 10.75
C VAL A 45 15.25 -4.10 12.16
N GLY A 46 14.88 -5.37 12.26
CA GLY A 46 14.89 -6.10 13.52
C GLY A 46 13.71 -5.83 14.45
N ILE A 47 12.62 -5.25 13.93
CA ILE A 47 11.42 -4.98 14.71
C ILE A 47 10.37 -6.05 14.39
N LEU A 48 9.84 -6.72 15.41
CA LEU A 48 8.77 -7.69 15.26
C LEU A 48 7.42 -6.96 15.38
N GLN A 49 6.78 -6.71 14.23
CA GLN A 49 5.50 -6.04 14.15
C GLN A 49 4.57 -6.81 13.22
N ALA A 50 3.35 -7.06 13.67
CA ALA A 50 2.36 -7.76 12.86
C ALA A 50 2.05 -6.99 11.58
N SER A 51 1.88 -7.72 10.47
CA SER A 51 1.34 -7.14 9.24
C SER A 51 -0.15 -6.88 9.42
N GLN A 52 -0.63 -5.77 8.89
CA GLN A 52 -2.02 -5.33 9.05
C GLN A 52 -2.66 -4.95 7.72
N VAL A 53 -1.84 -4.70 6.70
CA VAL A 53 -2.28 -4.21 5.40
C VAL A 53 -1.57 -4.97 4.29
N THR A 54 -2.33 -5.37 3.27
CA THR A 54 -1.78 -5.82 2.01
C THR A 54 -1.69 -4.60 1.10
N ASP A 55 -0.47 -4.14 0.85
CA ASP A 55 -0.20 -2.94 0.07
C ASP A 55 0.16 -3.31 -1.36
N HIS A 56 -0.28 -2.49 -2.32
CA HIS A 56 0.18 -2.59 -3.71
C HIS A 56 1.50 -1.83 -3.83
N ILE A 57 2.58 -2.53 -4.18
CA ILE A 57 3.91 -1.92 -4.29
C ILE A 57 3.85 -0.77 -5.29
N VAL A 58 3.45 -1.05 -6.52
CA VAL A 58 3.18 -0.02 -7.54
C VAL A 58 1.69 0.26 -7.53
N PRO A 59 1.28 1.54 -7.39
CA PRO A 59 -0.14 1.89 -7.42
C PRO A 59 -0.79 1.40 -8.71
N HIS A 60 -1.92 0.69 -8.58
CA HIS A 60 -2.56 0.05 -9.73
C HIS A 60 -3.31 1.04 -10.63
N LYS A 61 -3.83 2.13 -10.08
CA LYS A 61 -4.56 3.18 -10.81
C LYS A 61 -5.65 2.63 -11.74
N GLY A 62 -6.36 1.61 -11.28
CA GLY A 62 -7.44 0.98 -12.05
C GLY A 62 -7.00 -0.15 -12.97
N ASP A 63 -5.70 -0.43 -13.08
CA ASP A 63 -5.20 -1.58 -13.83
C ASP A 63 -5.42 -2.85 -13.00
N MET A 64 -6.39 -3.65 -13.38
CA MET A 64 -6.77 -4.85 -12.64
C MET A 64 -5.74 -5.97 -12.76
N GLY A 65 -4.94 -5.99 -13.82
CA GLY A 65 -3.81 -6.91 -13.93
C GLY A 65 -2.79 -6.63 -12.85
N LEU A 66 -2.46 -5.36 -12.66
CA LEU A 66 -1.52 -4.92 -11.63
C LEU A 66 -2.13 -5.09 -10.22
N PHE A 67 -3.44 -4.82 -10.08
CA PHE A 67 -4.16 -4.98 -8.82
C PHE A 67 -4.10 -6.42 -8.30
N TRP A 68 -4.32 -7.41 -9.18
CA TRP A 68 -4.38 -8.83 -8.81
C TRP A 68 -3.05 -9.56 -8.95
N ASP A 69 -1.99 -8.86 -9.36
CA ASP A 69 -0.64 -9.43 -9.43
C ASP A 69 -0.07 -9.57 -8.03
N ARG A 70 0.03 -10.79 -7.54
CA ARG A 70 0.52 -11.09 -6.18
C ARG A 70 1.97 -10.65 -5.97
N THR A 71 2.76 -10.59 -7.03
CA THR A 71 4.14 -10.09 -6.94
C THR A 71 4.19 -8.59 -6.67
N ASN A 72 3.05 -7.90 -6.89
CA ASN A 72 2.90 -6.47 -6.60
C ASN A 72 2.29 -6.22 -5.21
N TRP A 73 2.14 -7.24 -4.39
CA TRP A 73 1.62 -7.10 -3.03
C TRP A 73 2.74 -7.17 -2.02
N GLN A 74 2.60 -6.42 -0.94
CA GLN A 74 3.52 -6.51 0.20
C GLN A 74 2.75 -6.40 1.51
N ALA A 75 3.18 -7.18 2.52
CA ALA A 75 2.57 -7.16 3.84
C ALA A 75 3.29 -6.13 4.72
N CYS A 76 2.54 -5.22 5.30
CA CYS A 76 3.14 -4.18 6.12
C CYS A 76 2.20 -3.77 7.26
N CYS A 77 2.76 -3.09 8.26
CA CYS A 77 1.97 -2.50 9.32
C CYS A 77 1.34 -1.19 8.83
N ARG A 78 0.34 -0.70 9.58
CA ARG A 78 -0.38 0.52 9.22
C ARG A 78 0.53 1.74 9.13
N TRP A 79 1.52 1.84 10.00
CA TRP A 79 2.45 2.97 9.97
C TRP A 79 3.24 3.01 8.66
N HIS A 80 3.79 1.87 8.24
CA HIS A 80 4.51 1.81 6.97
C HIS A 80 3.61 2.10 5.78
N HIS A 81 2.37 1.61 5.81
CA HIS A 81 1.41 1.88 4.74
C HIS A 81 0.98 3.35 4.70
N ASN A 82 0.59 3.88 5.86
CA ASN A 82 -0.01 5.23 5.93
C ASN A 82 1.01 6.35 5.87
N VAL A 83 2.23 6.13 6.34
CA VAL A 83 3.26 7.17 6.46
C VAL A 83 4.35 6.97 5.41
N VAL A 84 5.10 5.88 5.51
CA VAL A 84 6.27 5.66 4.63
C VAL A 84 5.86 5.48 3.17
N LYS A 85 4.91 4.58 2.92
CA LYS A 85 4.47 4.27 1.55
C LYS A 85 3.81 5.48 0.89
N GLN A 86 3.03 6.25 1.64
CA GLN A 86 2.38 7.45 1.11
C GLN A 86 3.40 8.49 0.64
N MET A 87 4.46 8.68 1.41
CA MET A 87 5.54 9.61 1.02
C MET A 87 6.30 9.10 -0.20
N LEU A 88 6.60 7.79 -0.25
CA LEU A 88 7.25 7.19 -1.41
C LEU A 88 6.40 7.32 -2.67
N GLU A 89 5.10 7.15 -2.56
CA GLU A 89 4.21 7.30 -3.71
C GLU A 89 4.18 8.74 -4.22
N ARG A 90 4.22 9.73 -3.34
CA ARG A 90 4.33 11.14 -3.73
C ARG A 90 5.63 11.40 -4.49
N GLU A 91 6.74 10.87 -3.98
CA GLU A 91 8.05 11.00 -4.63
C GLU A 91 8.09 10.27 -5.97
N PHE A 92 7.41 9.13 -6.06
CA PHE A 92 7.27 8.37 -7.30
C PHE A 92 6.51 9.17 -8.36
N LEU A 93 5.39 9.78 -7.96
CA LEU A 93 4.60 10.63 -8.87
C LEU A 93 5.37 11.88 -9.30
N ALA A 94 6.24 12.41 -8.43
CA ALA A 94 7.09 13.54 -8.75
C ALA A 94 8.33 13.16 -9.57
N GLY A 95 8.56 11.86 -9.79
CA GLY A 95 9.70 11.38 -10.55
C GLY A 95 11.01 11.28 -9.77
N SER A 96 10.95 11.45 -8.43
CA SER A 96 12.15 11.45 -7.58
C SER A 96 12.65 10.04 -7.25
N VAL A 97 11.75 9.04 -7.28
CA VAL A 97 12.09 7.65 -7.04
C VAL A 97 11.46 6.77 -8.12
N GLY A 98 12.01 5.57 -8.32
CA GLY A 98 11.52 4.61 -9.29
C GLY A 98 10.63 3.54 -8.67
N ARG A 99 10.13 2.64 -9.51
CA ARG A 99 9.23 1.54 -9.08
C ARG A 99 9.85 0.65 -8.00
N LEU A 100 11.13 0.34 -8.11
CA LEU A 100 11.82 -0.52 -7.15
C LEU A 100 11.88 0.10 -5.76
N ASP A 101 11.88 1.43 -5.69
CA ASP A 101 11.92 2.15 -4.40
C ASP A 101 10.60 2.04 -3.63
N LEU A 102 9.51 1.69 -4.29
CA LEU A 102 8.19 1.54 -3.66
C LEU A 102 8.08 0.28 -2.81
N ASN A 103 9.01 -0.65 -2.96
CA ASN A 103 9.12 -1.79 -2.07
C ASN A 103 9.58 -1.30 -0.70
N LEU A 104 8.87 -1.66 0.36
CA LEU A 104 9.15 -1.16 1.71
C LEU A 104 10.45 -1.68 2.32
N THR A 105 11.11 -2.64 1.68
CA THR A 105 12.45 -3.08 2.05
C THR A 105 13.54 -2.48 1.15
N SER A 106 13.18 -1.58 0.25
CA SER A 106 14.15 -0.84 -0.57
C SER A 106 15.02 0.06 0.29
N ARG A 107 16.20 0.42 -0.22
CA ARG A 107 17.08 1.36 0.47
C ARG A 107 16.37 2.68 0.75
N ALA A 108 15.68 3.22 -0.25
CA ALA A 108 14.93 4.47 -0.10
C ALA A 108 13.87 4.37 0.99
N ALA A 109 13.13 3.26 1.04
CA ALA A 109 12.10 3.05 2.05
C ALA A 109 12.68 2.92 3.45
N LEU A 110 13.74 2.15 3.60
CA LEU A 110 14.40 1.95 4.91
C LEU A 110 15.02 3.24 5.43
N ASP A 111 15.67 4.01 4.57
CA ASP A 111 16.25 5.30 4.94
C ASP A 111 15.18 6.30 5.35
N LEU A 112 14.09 6.37 4.60
CA LEU A 112 12.96 7.25 4.92
C LEU A 112 12.32 6.88 6.25
N ALA A 113 12.05 5.59 6.46
CA ALA A 113 11.47 5.10 7.72
C ALA A 113 12.37 5.42 8.92
N SER A 114 13.66 5.26 8.75
CA SER A 114 14.65 5.60 9.79
C SER A 114 14.59 7.06 10.19
N ARG A 115 14.47 7.95 9.20
CA ARG A 115 14.35 9.40 9.47
C ARG A 115 13.03 9.76 10.15
N LEU A 116 11.95 9.07 9.81
CA LEU A 116 10.61 9.36 10.35
C LEU A 116 10.37 8.79 11.75
N ARG A 117 11.16 7.81 12.16
CA ARG A 117 11.02 7.18 13.49
C ARG A 117 11.63 7.99 14.63
N VAL A 118 12.39 8.98 14.31
CA VAL A 118 13.11 9.79 15.32
C VAL A 118 12.13 10.59 16.19
#